data_5d39f019b62cd8f1b9719d9e01c79b5f
#
_entry.id   5d39f019b62cd8f1b9719d9e01c79b5f
#
_cell.length_a   1.000
_cell.length_b   1.000
_cell.length_c   1.000
_cell.angle_alpha   90.00
_cell.angle_beta   90.00
_cell.angle_gamma   90.00
#
_symmetry.space_group_name_H-M   'P 1'
#
loop_
_entity.id
_entity.type
_entity.pdbx_description
1 polymer ?
#
loop_
_entity_poly.entity_id
_entity_poly.type
_entity_poly.pdbx_seq_one_letter_code
_entity_poly.pdbx_strand_id
1 'polypeptide(L)'
;MTPFPGIARCRRLAVLAGAVSVALHQPLASHTPGEPAGLIAIASKAPGLMTAVGVQAQPRREFEVGYLPHEVAVAGRLVFVSNYGNAHVRSSDLTNKPGNTLSVIDLARQDSAPELIDLGAGRCAPHGLAVSRDERRLYVTCEGRQELLAIDVPTRRILHAIPTDQAGSHMLVVSADGARAYVTNFWHGTVTVLDLDARRILAQIATGSGTEGIGISPDGQDVYTSSVYINELVRIDTKTLQVVGRAVMDTCRGAVRVVPTPGDGRTLVVNCADNGRVLLVEADTLKMRYDIAVGRLPIGITVPDDRFAYVANMVDDTISVIDIRRGAVVRTIPAGDDPDGIVFVRE
;
A
#
# COMPACT_ATOMS: atom_id res chain seq x y z
N MET A 1 0.83 0.06 -27.20
CA MET A 1 0.76 -0.02 -25.72
C MET A 1 0.24 -1.41 -25.39
N THR A 2 1.13 -2.32 -25.09
CA THR A 2 0.78 -3.69 -24.71
C THR A 2 0.25 -3.68 -23.28
N PRO A 3 -0.93 -4.25 -23.02
CA PRO A 3 -1.40 -4.45 -21.65
C PRO A 3 -0.48 -5.43 -20.95
N PHE A 4 -0.37 -5.32 -19.62
CA PHE A 4 0.22 -6.37 -18.78
C PHE A 4 -0.27 -7.73 -19.27
N PRO A 5 0.59 -8.73 -19.44
CA PRO A 5 0.15 -10.07 -19.76
C PRO A 5 -0.79 -10.51 -18.63
N GLY A 6 -2.07 -10.68 -18.99
CA GLY A 6 -3.07 -11.20 -18.08
C GLY A 6 -2.57 -12.51 -17.50
N ILE A 7 -2.56 -12.62 -16.18
CA ILE A 7 -2.26 -13.85 -15.46
C ILE A 7 -3.35 -14.86 -15.86
N ALA A 8 -3.07 -15.68 -16.86
CA ALA A 8 -3.92 -16.79 -17.24
C ALA A 8 -3.93 -17.76 -16.06
N ARG A 9 -5.07 -17.85 -15.37
CA ARG A 9 -5.31 -18.83 -14.32
C ARG A 9 -5.16 -20.23 -14.92
N CYS A 10 -4.05 -20.89 -14.63
CA CYS A 10 -3.89 -22.31 -14.88
C CYS A 10 -4.85 -23.06 -13.94
N ARG A 11 -6.03 -23.46 -14.46
CA ARG A 11 -6.91 -24.42 -13.75
C ARG A 11 -6.12 -25.70 -13.53
N ARG A 12 -5.79 -26.00 -12.28
CA ARG A 12 -5.24 -27.31 -11.90
C ARG A 12 -6.33 -28.35 -12.08
N LEU A 13 -6.17 -29.21 -13.08
CA LEU A 13 -6.87 -30.50 -13.14
C LEU A 13 -6.39 -31.32 -11.92
N ALA A 14 -7.34 -31.74 -11.10
CA ALA A 14 -7.10 -32.67 -10.02
C ALA A 14 -6.78 -34.06 -10.60
N VAL A 15 -5.54 -34.48 -10.49
CA VAL A 15 -5.17 -35.89 -10.60
C VAL A 15 -5.04 -36.44 -9.19
N LEU A 16 -6.00 -37.28 -8.81
CA LEU A 16 -5.94 -38.08 -7.58
C LEU A 16 -4.80 -39.11 -7.71
N ALA A 17 -3.67 -38.84 -7.06
CA ALA A 17 -2.69 -39.85 -6.76
C ALA A 17 -2.33 -39.71 -5.26
N GLY A 18 -2.73 -40.67 -4.44
CA GLY A 18 -2.44 -40.70 -3.03
C GLY A 18 -0.93 -40.77 -2.78
N ALA A 19 -0.40 -39.70 -2.22
CA ALA A 19 0.88 -39.65 -1.55
C ALA A 19 0.65 -39.07 -0.16
N VAL A 20 0.88 -39.81 0.88
CA VAL A 20 0.93 -39.35 2.26
C VAL A 20 2.10 -38.35 2.34
N SER A 21 1.80 -37.07 2.19
CA SER A 21 2.75 -36.01 2.50
C SER A 21 2.84 -35.88 4.00
N VAL A 22 3.93 -36.38 4.58
CA VAL A 22 4.38 -35.96 5.91
C VAL A 22 4.67 -34.45 5.78
N ALA A 23 3.77 -33.64 6.27
CA ALA A 23 4.00 -32.20 6.44
C ALA A 23 5.16 -32.08 7.45
N LEU A 24 6.36 -31.84 6.94
CA LEU A 24 7.45 -31.32 7.74
C LEU A 24 6.97 -30.00 8.33
N HIS A 25 6.60 -30.02 9.60
CA HIS A 25 6.43 -28.80 10.39
C HIS A 25 7.77 -28.06 10.35
N GLN A 26 7.87 -27.05 9.47
CA GLN A 26 8.97 -26.10 9.60
C GLN A 26 8.79 -25.44 10.97
N PRO A 27 9.83 -25.38 11.81
CA PRO A 27 9.75 -24.66 13.07
C PRO A 27 9.33 -23.23 12.76
N LEU A 28 8.28 -22.76 13.44
CA LEU A 28 7.87 -21.35 13.42
C LEU A 28 9.14 -20.51 13.59
N ALA A 29 9.44 -19.69 12.60
CA ALA A 29 10.66 -18.90 12.60
C ALA A 29 10.73 -18.07 13.89
N SER A 30 11.79 -18.24 14.66
CA SER A 30 12.01 -17.54 15.91
C SER A 30 12.01 -16.03 15.67
N HIS A 31 11.31 -15.28 16.55
CA HIS A 31 11.33 -13.82 16.59
C HIS A 31 12.76 -13.27 16.46
N THR A 32 12.93 -12.29 15.57
CA THR A 32 14.23 -11.62 15.43
C THR A 32 14.40 -10.62 16.57
N PRO A 33 15.50 -10.66 17.34
CA PRO A 33 15.69 -9.72 18.45
C PRO A 33 15.57 -8.26 18.00
N GLY A 34 14.68 -7.52 18.69
CA GLY A 34 14.40 -6.11 18.45
C GLY A 34 13.31 -5.82 17.40
N GLU A 35 12.63 -6.84 16.86
CA GLU A 35 11.40 -6.61 16.12
C GLU A 35 10.32 -6.00 17.03
N PRO A 36 9.55 -5.00 16.53
CA PRO A 36 8.47 -4.41 17.32
C PRO A 36 7.36 -5.43 17.59
N ALA A 37 6.75 -5.36 18.77
CA ALA A 37 5.53 -6.08 19.07
C ALA A 37 4.35 -5.46 18.30
N GLY A 38 3.46 -6.31 17.76
CA GLY A 38 2.29 -5.84 17.03
C GLY A 38 1.75 -6.84 16.04
N LEU A 39 0.76 -6.38 15.27
CA LEU A 39 0.09 -7.10 14.20
C LEU A 39 0.41 -6.46 12.85
N ILE A 40 0.33 -7.24 11.79
CA ILE A 40 0.28 -6.75 10.42
C ILE A 40 -1.14 -7.01 9.91
N ALA A 41 -1.86 -5.94 9.59
CA ALA A 41 -3.13 -6.04 8.89
C ALA A 41 -2.87 -6.08 7.38
N ILE A 42 -3.48 -7.02 6.69
CA ILE A 42 -3.20 -7.39 5.30
C ILE A 42 -4.51 -7.41 4.52
N ALA A 43 -4.61 -6.67 3.43
CA ALA A 43 -5.65 -6.86 2.44
C ALA A 43 -5.32 -8.08 1.58
N SER A 44 -6.15 -9.11 1.61
CA SER A 44 -6.00 -10.35 0.84
C SER A 44 -7.00 -10.36 -0.32
N LYS A 45 -6.54 -10.10 -1.53
CA LYS A 45 -7.38 -9.80 -2.71
C LYS A 45 -8.32 -10.92 -3.10
N ALA A 46 -7.79 -12.09 -3.42
CA ALA A 46 -8.59 -13.17 -4.01
C ALA A 46 -9.68 -13.70 -3.07
N PRO A 47 -9.41 -13.94 -1.76
CA PRO A 47 -10.43 -14.42 -0.85
C PRO A 47 -11.40 -13.31 -0.38
N GLY A 48 -11.09 -12.02 -0.60
CA GLY A 48 -11.90 -10.91 -0.06
C GLY A 48 -11.81 -10.82 1.47
N LEU A 49 -10.59 -10.96 2.01
CA LEU A 49 -10.34 -10.96 3.44
C LEU A 49 -9.41 -9.81 3.86
N MET A 50 -9.58 -9.35 5.09
CA MET A 50 -8.52 -8.70 5.84
C MET A 50 -7.95 -9.70 6.86
N THR A 51 -6.67 -9.94 6.78
CA THR A 51 -5.96 -10.86 7.67
C THR A 51 -5.11 -10.07 8.65
N ALA A 52 -5.21 -10.36 9.94
CA ALA A 52 -4.32 -9.83 10.98
C ALA A 52 -3.36 -10.93 11.43
N VAL A 53 -2.05 -10.72 11.23
CA VAL A 53 -0.99 -11.68 11.56
C VAL A 53 -0.08 -11.07 12.61
N GLY A 54 0.13 -11.77 13.72
CA GLY A 54 1.06 -11.34 14.74
C GLY A 54 2.52 -11.44 14.28
N VAL A 55 3.29 -10.40 14.53
CA VAL A 55 4.73 -10.39 14.22
C VAL A 55 5.48 -11.46 15.02
N GLN A 56 5.03 -11.76 16.24
CA GLN A 56 5.67 -12.70 17.16
C GLN A 56 4.98 -14.07 17.24
N ALA A 57 4.46 -14.58 16.11
CA ALA A 57 3.78 -15.88 16.04
C ALA A 57 2.44 -15.97 16.81
N GLN A 58 1.71 -14.89 16.89
CA GLN A 58 0.35 -14.85 17.42
C GLN A 58 -0.66 -15.47 16.43
N PRO A 59 -1.85 -15.88 16.88
CA PRO A 59 -2.84 -16.46 16.00
C PRO A 59 -3.24 -15.50 14.90
N ARG A 60 -3.37 -16.02 13.68
CA ARG A 60 -3.95 -15.35 12.54
C ARG A 60 -5.45 -15.14 12.77
N ARG A 61 -5.94 -13.93 12.51
CA ARG A 61 -7.37 -13.61 12.50
C ARG A 61 -7.77 -13.14 11.11
N GLU A 62 -8.94 -13.55 10.66
CA GLU A 62 -9.47 -13.21 9.35
C GLU A 62 -10.84 -12.57 9.49
N PHE A 63 -11.09 -11.57 8.65
CA PHE A 63 -12.34 -10.84 8.60
C PHE A 63 -12.80 -10.77 7.14
N GLU A 64 -14.03 -11.19 6.86
CA GLU A 64 -14.60 -11.03 5.54
C GLU A 64 -14.83 -9.54 5.26
N VAL A 65 -14.28 -9.05 4.15
CA VAL A 65 -14.40 -7.67 3.70
C VAL A 65 -15.07 -7.61 2.33
N GLY A 66 -15.13 -6.44 1.73
CA GLY A 66 -15.70 -6.32 0.39
C GLY A 66 -14.85 -6.93 -0.71
N TYR A 67 -15.34 -6.82 -1.93
CA TYR A 67 -14.77 -7.50 -3.09
C TYR A 67 -13.44 -6.86 -3.52
N LEU A 68 -12.42 -7.71 -3.71
CA LEU A 68 -11.04 -7.35 -4.08
C LEU A 68 -10.49 -6.20 -3.22
N PRO A 69 -10.30 -6.41 -1.92
CA PRO A 69 -9.68 -5.42 -1.04
C PRO A 69 -8.26 -5.10 -1.54
N HIS A 70 -7.83 -3.85 -1.36
CA HIS A 70 -6.58 -3.38 -1.95
C HIS A 70 -5.64 -2.77 -0.91
N GLU A 71 -6.03 -1.67 -0.27
CA GLU A 71 -5.21 -0.96 0.70
C GLU A 71 -5.81 -1.02 2.10
N VAL A 72 -4.94 -0.86 3.09
CA VAL A 72 -5.31 -0.82 4.50
C VAL A 72 -4.72 0.40 5.18
N ALA A 73 -5.48 0.99 6.11
CA ALA A 73 -5.01 2.06 6.99
C ALA A 73 -5.52 1.84 8.41
N VAL A 74 -4.84 2.41 9.41
CA VAL A 74 -5.15 2.23 10.83
C VAL A 74 -5.36 3.57 11.51
N ALA A 75 -6.43 3.66 12.33
CA ALA A 75 -6.64 4.73 13.29
C ALA A 75 -6.96 4.08 14.66
N GLY A 76 -6.02 4.19 15.59
CA GLY A 76 -6.06 3.45 16.85
C GLY A 76 -6.23 1.95 16.64
N ARG A 77 -7.36 1.40 17.10
CA ARG A 77 -7.69 -0.02 16.92
C ARG A 77 -8.53 -0.34 15.68
N LEU A 78 -8.90 0.68 14.92
CA LEU A 78 -9.73 0.53 13.72
C LEU A 78 -8.86 0.33 12.49
N VAL A 79 -9.13 -0.73 11.75
CA VAL A 79 -8.54 -0.99 10.44
C VAL A 79 -9.56 -0.66 9.37
N PHE A 80 -9.18 0.17 8.42
CA PHE A 80 -9.94 0.52 7.23
C PHE A 80 -9.36 -0.22 6.04
N VAL A 81 -10.23 -0.80 5.23
CA VAL A 81 -9.84 -1.55 4.02
C VAL A 81 -10.59 -1.00 2.83
N SER A 82 -9.88 -0.62 1.78
CA SER A 82 -10.51 -0.21 0.52
C SER A 82 -10.98 -1.43 -0.27
N ASN A 83 -12.28 -1.50 -0.55
CA ASN A 83 -12.87 -2.54 -1.39
C ASN A 83 -12.87 -2.05 -2.83
N TYR A 84 -11.72 -2.21 -3.50
CA TYR A 84 -11.46 -1.65 -4.83
C TYR A 84 -12.37 -2.22 -5.93
N GLY A 85 -12.76 -3.47 -5.79
CA GLY A 85 -13.56 -4.15 -6.78
C GLY A 85 -12.75 -4.59 -8.01
N ASN A 86 -13.45 -5.08 -9.02
CA ASN A 86 -12.87 -5.54 -10.28
C ASN A 86 -12.79 -4.38 -11.29
N ALA A 87 -12.18 -3.27 -10.89
CA ALA A 87 -12.19 -2.09 -11.74
C ALA A 87 -10.87 -1.90 -12.49
N HIS A 88 -10.86 -2.25 -13.76
CA HIS A 88 -10.08 -1.44 -14.70
C HIS A 88 -10.98 -0.27 -15.11
N VAL A 89 -10.78 0.89 -14.54
CA VAL A 89 -11.65 2.09 -14.71
C VAL A 89 -11.85 2.48 -16.19
N ARG A 90 -11.00 1.99 -17.07
CA ARG A 90 -11.08 2.17 -18.54
C ARG A 90 -11.56 0.93 -19.29
N SER A 91 -11.95 -0.14 -18.61
CA SER A 91 -12.46 -1.34 -19.28
C SER A 91 -13.88 -1.10 -19.79
N SER A 92 -14.13 -1.43 -21.04
CA SER A 92 -15.49 -1.58 -21.59
C SER A 92 -16.17 -2.89 -21.17
N ASP A 93 -15.50 -3.71 -20.35
CA ASP A 93 -16.02 -4.96 -19.85
C ASP A 93 -17.20 -4.69 -18.89
N LEU A 94 -18.39 -5.13 -19.27
CA LEU A 94 -19.60 -4.98 -18.47
C LEU A 94 -19.61 -5.84 -17.20
N THR A 95 -18.68 -6.79 -17.06
CA THR A 95 -18.46 -7.56 -15.83
C THR A 95 -17.61 -6.81 -14.83
N ASN A 96 -17.03 -5.68 -15.23
CA ASN A 96 -16.21 -4.80 -14.41
C ASN A 96 -17.08 -4.16 -13.31
N LYS A 97 -16.87 -4.59 -12.06
CA LYS A 97 -17.58 -4.10 -10.88
C LYS A 97 -16.61 -3.30 -10.01
N PRO A 98 -16.48 -1.99 -10.23
CA PRO A 98 -15.70 -1.16 -9.31
C PRO A 98 -16.31 -1.25 -7.92
N GLY A 99 -15.45 -1.34 -6.91
CA GLY A 99 -15.86 -1.22 -5.53
C GLY A 99 -16.34 0.21 -5.23
N ASN A 100 -17.15 0.31 -4.21
CA ASN A 100 -17.68 1.60 -3.75
C ASN A 100 -17.84 1.67 -2.23
N THR A 101 -17.09 0.84 -1.51
CA THR A 101 -17.18 0.76 -0.05
C THR A 101 -15.81 0.68 0.59
N LEU A 102 -15.74 1.04 1.85
CA LEU A 102 -14.66 0.64 2.76
C LEU A 102 -15.21 -0.33 3.78
N SER A 103 -14.40 -1.31 4.19
CA SER A 103 -14.67 -2.11 5.38
C SER A 103 -13.95 -1.52 6.58
N VAL A 104 -14.60 -1.50 7.74
CA VAL A 104 -14.05 -1.03 9.00
C VAL A 104 -14.07 -2.17 10.00
N ILE A 105 -12.91 -2.54 10.51
CA ILE A 105 -12.72 -3.62 11.48
C ILE A 105 -12.23 -3.03 12.80
N ASP A 106 -12.92 -3.33 13.89
CA ASP A 106 -12.46 -3.03 15.24
C ASP A 106 -11.67 -4.25 15.77
N LEU A 107 -10.36 -4.16 15.84
CA LEU A 107 -9.49 -5.25 16.29
C LEU A 107 -9.74 -5.68 17.75
N ALA A 108 -10.39 -4.86 18.55
CA ALA A 108 -10.79 -5.23 19.91
C ALA A 108 -12.05 -6.12 19.96
N ARG A 109 -12.78 -6.22 18.86
CA ARG A 109 -14.03 -7.01 18.77
C ARG A 109 -13.77 -8.24 17.90
N GLN A 110 -13.54 -9.40 18.53
CA GLN A 110 -13.12 -10.60 17.83
C GLN A 110 -14.21 -11.20 16.90
N ASP A 111 -15.49 -11.05 17.25
CA ASP A 111 -16.61 -11.74 16.58
C ASP A 111 -17.57 -10.78 15.85
N SER A 112 -17.22 -9.52 15.68
CA SER A 112 -18.08 -8.58 14.96
C SER A 112 -17.80 -8.57 13.46
N ALA A 113 -18.85 -8.65 12.65
CA ALA A 113 -18.73 -8.38 11.21
C ALA A 113 -18.18 -6.96 10.98
N PRO A 114 -17.37 -6.76 9.94
CA PRO A 114 -16.91 -5.43 9.55
C PRO A 114 -18.08 -4.48 9.27
N GLU A 115 -17.97 -3.24 9.72
CA GLU A 115 -18.87 -2.15 9.32
C GLU A 115 -18.53 -1.73 7.88
N LEU A 116 -19.52 -1.38 7.07
CA LEU A 116 -19.29 -0.87 5.72
C LEU A 116 -19.57 0.64 5.65
N ILE A 117 -18.64 1.38 5.04
CA ILE A 117 -18.87 2.77 4.65
C ILE A 117 -19.17 2.78 3.15
N ASP A 118 -20.38 3.21 2.78
CA ASP A 118 -20.75 3.47 1.39
C ASP A 118 -20.14 4.82 0.97
N LEU A 119 -19.37 4.80 -0.13
CA LEU A 119 -18.69 5.98 -0.65
C LEU A 119 -19.56 6.83 -1.58
N GLY A 120 -20.84 6.56 -1.67
CA GLY A 120 -21.82 7.35 -2.41
C GLY A 120 -22.02 6.87 -3.84
N ALA A 121 -22.80 7.63 -4.61
CA ALA A 121 -23.14 7.27 -5.98
C ALA A 121 -21.93 7.35 -6.94
N GLY A 122 -21.95 6.47 -7.94
CA GLY A 122 -20.93 6.45 -8.99
C GLY A 122 -19.85 5.38 -8.76
N ARG A 123 -18.89 5.36 -9.68
CA ARG A 123 -17.80 4.36 -9.70
C ARG A 123 -16.59 4.93 -8.93
N CYS A 124 -16.47 4.68 -7.63
CA CYS A 124 -15.32 5.18 -6.85
C CYS A 124 -14.04 4.41 -7.19
N ALA A 125 -14.05 3.09 -7.14
CA ALA A 125 -12.84 2.27 -7.13
C ALA A 125 -11.85 2.80 -6.08
N PRO A 126 -12.19 2.69 -4.76
CA PRO A 126 -11.38 3.25 -3.70
C PRO A 126 -10.03 2.55 -3.65
N HIS A 127 -8.94 3.32 -3.71
CA HIS A 127 -7.60 2.76 -3.75
C HIS A 127 -6.78 3.15 -2.51
N GLY A 128 -5.99 4.21 -2.58
CA GLY A 128 -5.13 4.64 -1.51
C GLY A 128 -5.90 5.13 -0.29
N LEU A 129 -5.37 4.82 0.89
CA LEU A 129 -5.89 5.23 2.19
C LEU A 129 -4.81 5.96 2.99
N ALA A 130 -5.14 7.08 3.61
CA ALA A 130 -4.27 7.75 4.57
C ALA A 130 -5.07 8.31 5.75
N VAL A 131 -4.56 8.11 6.95
CA VAL A 131 -5.15 8.64 8.19
C VAL A 131 -4.38 9.90 8.61
N SER A 132 -5.09 10.95 9.02
CA SER A 132 -4.47 12.14 9.61
C SER A 132 -3.74 11.81 10.90
N ARG A 133 -2.73 12.60 11.27
CA ARG A 133 -1.91 12.37 12.46
C ARG A 133 -2.72 12.35 13.78
N ASP A 134 -3.83 13.08 13.84
CA ASP A 134 -4.75 13.11 14.99
C ASP A 134 -5.77 11.95 14.95
N GLU A 135 -5.69 11.08 13.94
CA GLU A 135 -6.57 9.93 13.70
C GLU A 135 -8.05 10.27 13.54
N ARG A 136 -8.38 11.53 13.27
CA ARG A 136 -9.78 11.99 13.14
C ARG A 136 -10.28 12.01 11.71
N ARG A 137 -9.39 11.98 10.73
CA ARG A 137 -9.72 11.99 9.29
C ARG A 137 -9.12 10.79 8.59
N LEU A 138 -9.91 10.16 7.75
CA LEU A 138 -9.45 9.20 6.77
C LEU A 138 -9.63 9.82 5.39
N TYR A 139 -8.58 9.79 4.60
CA TYR A 139 -8.58 10.23 3.21
C TYR A 139 -8.53 9.01 2.29
N VAL A 140 -9.32 9.04 1.22
CA VAL A 140 -9.50 7.93 0.29
C VAL A 140 -9.45 8.44 -1.13
N THR A 141 -8.58 7.88 -1.97
CA THR A 141 -8.60 8.17 -3.40
C THR A 141 -9.71 7.38 -4.09
N CYS A 142 -10.50 8.06 -4.89
CA CYS A 142 -11.51 7.48 -5.77
C CYS A 142 -11.03 7.56 -7.22
N GLU A 143 -10.38 6.52 -7.74
CA GLU A 143 -9.83 6.53 -9.10
C GLU A 143 -10.89 6.79 -10.17
N GLY A 144 -12.07 6.17 -10.01
CA GLY A 144 -13.15 6.28 -10.97
C GLY A 144 -13.80 7.65 -11.06
N ARG A 145 -13.69 8.44 -9.99
CA ARG A 145 -14.24 9.81 -9.92
C ARG A 145 -13.20 10.90 -9.95
N GLN A 146 -11.90 10.52 -9.93
CA GLN A 146 -10.78 11.47 -9.94
C GLN A 146 -10.85 12.47 -8.78
N GLU A 147 -11.05 11.96 -7.57
CA GLU A 147 -11.23 12.77 -6.37
C GLU A 147 -10.61 12.13 -5.14
N LEU A 148 -10.36 12.95 -4.13
CA LEU A 148 -10.00 12.57 -2.78
C LEU A 148 -11.22 12.79 -1.86
N LEU A 149 -11.67 11.74 -1.20
CA LEU A 149 -12.69 11.81 -0.16
C LEU A 149 -12.05 12.07 1.20
N ALA A 150 -12.66 12.94 2.00
CA ALA A 150 -12.36 13.10 3.41
C ALA A 150 -13.51 12.51 4.24
N ILE A 151 -13.19 11.58 5.13
CA ILE A 151 -14.14 10.85 5.99
C ILE A 151 -13.81 11.14 7.44
N ASP A 152 -14.83 11.41 8.24
CA ASP A 152 -14.71 11.54 9.69
C ASP A 152 -14.58 10.15 10.34
N VAL A 153 -13.45 9.87 10.97
CA VAL A 153 -13.17 8.56 11.54
C VAL A 153 -14.18 8.16 12.64
N PRO A 154 -14.54 9.03 13.61
CA PRO A 154 -15.52 8.68 14.64
C PRO A 154 -16.92 8.36 14.10
N THR A 155 -17.43 9.12 13.15
CA THR A 155 -18.81 9.01 12.67
C THR A 155 -18.96 8.23 11.37
N ARG A 156 -17.86 7.88 10.70
CA ARG A 156 -17.83 7.19 9.38
C ARG A 156 -18.46 8.00 8.23
N ARG A 157 -18.71 9.28 8.44
CA ARG A 157 -19.40 10.13 7.44
C ARG A 157 -18.41 10.75 6.48
N ILE A 158 -18.75 10.74 5.21
CA ILE A 158 -18.03 11.53 4.20
C ILE A 158 -18.30 13.02 4.51
N LEU A 159 -17.25 13.78 4.67
CA LEU A 159 -17.32 15.21 4.95
C LEU A 159 -17.37 16.02 3.67
N HIS A 160 -16.52 15.68 2.72
CA HIS A 160 -16.41 16.33 1.41
C HIS A 160 -15.55 15.49 0.46
N ALA A 161 -15.62 15.86 -0.82
CA ALA A 161 -14.72 15.39 -1.86
C ALA A 161 -13.92 16.59 -2.41
N ILE A 162 -12.68 16.32 -2.84
CA ILE A 162 -11.81 17.30 -3.48
C ILE A 162 -11.40 16.72 -4.83
N PRO A 163 -11.74 17.35 -5.96
CA PRO A 163 -11.30 16.90 -7.29
C PRO A 163 -9.78 16.89 -7.40
N THR A 164 -9.23 15.87 -8.04
CA THR A 164 -7.81 15.80 -8.42
C THR A 164 -7.61 16.24 -9.88
N ASP A 165 -8.68 16.20 -10.67
CA ASP A 165 -8.71 16.50 -12.11
C ASP A 165 -7.72 15.67 -12.93
N GLN A 166 -7.35 14.49 -12.41
CA GLN A 166 -6.35 13.61 -13.00
C GLN A 166 -6.81 12.15 -12.95
N ALA A 167 -6.68 11.43 -14.06
CA ALA A 167 -7.05 10.02 -14.10
C ALA A 167 -6.03 9.13 -13.38
N GLY A 168 -6.56 8.14 -12.63
CA GLY A 168 -5.77 7.22 -11.86
C GLY A 168 -5.25 7.84 -10.57
N SER A 169 -6.11 8.57 -9.83
CA SER A 169 -5.82 9.04 -8.47
C SER A 169 -5.60 7.85 -7.56
N HIS A 170 -4.36 7.45 -7.38
CA HIS A 170 -3.96 6.12 -6.91
C HIS A 170 -3.58 6.11 -5.42
N MET A 171 -2.31 6.35 -5.11
CA MET A 171 -1.85 6.42 -3.72
C MET A 171 -1.82 7.86 -3.21
N LEU A 172 -1.77 8.03 -1.89
CA LEU A 172 -1.68 9.35 -1.29
C LEU A 172 -0.85 9.34 0.00
N VAL A 173 -0.34 10.52 0.34
CA VAL A 173 0.17 10.85 1.67
C VAL A 173 -0.39 12.18 2.11
N VAL A 174 -0.50 12.37 3.44
CA VAL A 174 -0.98 13.62 4.06
C VAL A 174 0.16 14.23 4.87
N SER A 175 0.33 15.55 4.76
CA SER A 175 1.31 16.27 5.57
C SER A 175 0.99 16.15 7.08
N ALA A 176 2.03 16.17 7.91
CA ALA A 176 1.89 15.97 9.36
C ALA A 176 1.01 17.03 10.06
N ASP A 177 0.94 18.24 9.49
CA ASP A 177 0.05 19.32 9.93
C ASP A 177 -1.39 19.17 9.46
N GLY A 178 -1.66 18.18 8.58
CA GLY A 178 -2.99 17.95 8.02
C GLY A 178 -3.43 18.97 6.97
N ALA A 179 -2.54 19.88 6.55
CA ALA A 179 -2.92 20.96 5.63
C ALA A 179 -2.92 20.53 4.15
N ARG A 180 -2.11 19.53 3.80
CA ARG A 180 -1.95 19.10 2.40
C ARG A 180 -2.07 17.59 2.23
N ALA A 181 -2.61 17.18 1.07
CA ALA A 181 -2.48 15.84 0.56
C ALA A 181 -1.71 15.86 -0.78
N TYR A 182 -0.92 14.80 -0.99
CA TYR A 182 -0.19 14.54 -2.23
C TYR A 182 -0.73 13.25 -2.80
N VAL A 183 -1.29 13.30 -4.01
CA VAL A 183 -1.98 12.16 -4.66
C VAL A 183 -1.25 11.81 -5.95
N THR A 184 -0.80 10.56 -6.08
CA THR A 184 -0.26 10.07 -7.35
C THR A 184 -1.36 9.86 -8.37
N ASN A 185 -1.12 10.23 -9.62
CA ASN A 185 -2.04 10.03 -10.72
C ASN A 185 -1.38 9.12 -11.75
N PHE A 186 -1.66 7.83 -11.63
CA PHE A 186 -0.98 6.77 -12.36
C PHE A 186 -0.98 6.98 -13.89
N TRP A 187 -2.15 7.31 -14.45
CA TRP A 187 -2.31 7.43 -15.89
C TRP A 187 -1.76 8.74 -16.47
N HIS A 188 -1.68 9.79 -15.66
CA HIS A 188 -1.13 11.08 -16.08
C HIS A 188 0.37 11.23 -15.76
N GLY A 189 0.91 10.38 -14.88
CA GLY A 189 2.32 10.49 -14.48
C GLY A 189 2.62 11.77 -13.71
N THR A 190 1.72 12.13 -12.80
CA THR A 190 1.80 13.37 -12.02
C THR A 190 1.52 13.10 -10.53
N VAL A 191 1.87 14.08 -9.70
CA VAL A 191 1.37 14.21 -8.32
C VAL A 191 0.48 15.44 -8.25
N THR A 192 -0.78 15.29 -7.82
CA THR A 192 -1.65 16.41 -7.48
C THR A 192 -1.43 16.78 -6.01
N VAL A 193 -1.14 18.05 -5.75
CA VAL A 193 -1.04 18.62 -4.40
C VAL A 193 -2.34 19.34 -4.08
N LEU A 194 -3.01 18.92 -3.00
CA LEU A 194 -4.27 19.45 -2.54
C LEU A 194 -4.09 20.26 -1.26
N ASP A 195 -4.77 21.42 -1.19
CA ASP A 195 -5.03 22.13 0.05
C ASP A 195 -6.30 21.54 0.67
N LEU A 196 -6.15 20.89 1.82
CA LEU A 196 -7.26 20.16 2.45
C LEU A 196 -8.28 21.07 3.12
N ASP A 197 -7.85 22.25 3.61
CA ASP A 197 -8.74 23.24 4.22
C ASP A 197 -9.50 24.04 3.16
N ALA A 198 -8.78 24.56 2.15
CA ALA A 198 -9.38 25.32 1.06
C ALA A 198 -10.07 24.41 0.02
N ARG A 199 -9.86 23.09 0.07
CA ARG A 199 -10.45 22.08 -0.82
C ARG A 199 -10.18 22.36 -2.30
N ARG A 200 -8.94 22.64 -2.63
CA ARG A 200 -8.53 22.98 -4.00
C ARG A 200 -7.16 22.41 -4.36
N ILE A 201 -6.92 22.33 -5.65
CA ILE A 201 -5.61 21.96 -6.19
C ILE A 201 -4.64 23.13 -5.99
N LEU A 202 -3.47 22.86 -5.45
CA LEU A 202 -2.33 23.79 -5.36
C LEU A 202 -1.38 23.65 -6.53
N ALA A 203 -1.10 22.41 -6.94
CA ALA A 203 -0.18 22.09 -8.02
C ALA A 203 -0.47 20.71 -8.61
N GLN A 204 -0.03 20.51 -9.86
CA GLN A 204 0.09 19.23 -10.52
C GLN A 204 1.52 19.10 -11.03
N ILE A 205 2.28 18.17 -10.43
CA ILE A 205 3.72 18.04 -10.62
C ILE A 205 4.00 16.82 -11.51
N ALA A 206 4.68 17.02 -12.64
CA ALA A 206 5.05 15.94 -13.55
C ALA A 206 6.16 15.07 -12.93
N THR A 207 5.87 13.78 -12.76
CA THR A 207 6.75 12.81 -12.09
C THR A 207 7.14 11.63 -12.99
N GLY A 208 6.45 11.42 -14.09
CA GLY A 208 6.77 10.38 -15.06
C GLY A 208 5.67 9.33 -15.20
N SER A 209 5.69 8.61 -16.31
CA SER A 209 4.65 7.64 -16.66
C SER A 209 4.57 6.48 -15.65
N GLY A 210 3.36 6.19 -15.18
CA GLY A 210 3.12 5.12 -14.21
C GLY A 210 3.53 5.51 -12.79
N THR A 211 3.36 6.79 -12.41
CA THR A 211 3.59 7.24 -11.02
C THR A 211 2.59 6.54 -10.10
N GLU A 212 3.09 5.68 -9.22
CA GLU A 212 2.28 4.81 -8.37
C GLU A 212 2.58 4.99 -6.88
N GLY A 213 3.75 4.56 -6.41
CA GLY A 213 4.12 4.68 -5.00
C GLY A 213 4.38 6.12 -4.58
N ILE A 214 4.04 6.42 -3.31
CA ILE A 214 4.30 7.73 -2.71
C ILE A 214 4.63 7.58 -1.22
N GLY A 215 5.60 8.37 -0.74
CA GLY A 215 5.96 8.50 0.67
C GLY A 215 6.31 9.95 0.99
N ILE A 216 6.13 10.35 2.24
CA ILE A 216 6.53 11.67 2.75
C ILE A 216 7.59 11.51 3.83
N SER A 217 8.62 12.34 3.82
CA SER A 217 9.65 12.34 4.87
C SER A 217 9.05 12.65 6.26
N PRO A 218 9.59 12.11 7.36
CA PRO A 218 9.07 12.35 8.71
C PRO A 218 9.03 13.83 9.11
N ASP A 219 9.95 14.62 8.58
CA ASP A 219 10.00 16.08 8.79
C ASP A 219 9.06 16.87 7.86
N GLY A 220 8.43 16.16 6.90
CA GLY A 220 7.50 16.74 5.94
C GLY A 220 8.13 17.60 4.85
N GLN A 221 9.46 17.62 4.72
CA GLN A 221 10.14 18.47 3.74
C GLN A 221 10.14 17.89 2.32
N ASP A 222 10.09 16.56 2.20
CA ASP A 222 10.18 15.87 0.92
C ASP A 222 9.03 14.88 0.72
N VAL A 223 8.54 14.81 -0.50
CA VAL A 223 7.68 13.74 -1.00
C VAL A 223 8.47 12.94 -2.03
N TYR A 224 8.41 11.62 -1.90
CA TYR A 224 9.06 10.68 -2.82
C TYR A 224 8.00 9.93 -3.61
N THR A 225 8.21 9.74 -4.91
CA THR A 225 7.35 8.89 -5.74
C THR A 225 8.17 7.87 -6.51
N SER A 226 7.53 6.75 -6.85
CA SER A 226 8.08 5.72 -7.71
C SER A 226 7.23 5.53 -8.96
N SER A 227 7.87 5.19 -10.07
CA SER A 227 7.22 4.96 -11.36
C SER A 227 7.39 3.53 -11.82
N VAL A 228 6.28 2.82 -12.02
CA VAL A 228 6.25 1.41 -12.42
C VAL A 228 6.85 1.20 -13.82
N TYR A 229 6.54 2.09 -14.78
CA TYR A 229 6.92 1.87 -16.17
C TYR A 229 8.36 2.29 -16.49
N ILE A 230 8.87 3.29 -15.79
CA ILE A 230 10.21 3.84 -16.07
C ILE A 230 11.21 3.56 -14.94
N ASN A 231 10.77 2.90 -13.85
CA ASN A 231 11.60 2.52 -12.69
C ASN A 231 12.38 3.72 -12.12
N GLU A 232 11.74 4.86 -12.04
CA GLU A 232 12.33 6.10 -11.55
C GLU A 232 11.81 6.45 -10.16
N LEU A 233 12.71 6.93 -9.29
CA LEU A 233 12.38 7.66 -8.07
C LEU A 233 12.43 9.15 -8.33
N VAL A 234 11.45 9.88 -7.79
CA VAL A 234 11.39 11.34 -7.86
C VAL A 234 11.26 11.89 -6.46
N ARG A 235 12.07 12.91 -6.14
CA ARG A 235 12.01 13.70 -4.90
C ARG A 235 11.42 15.06 -5.20
N ILE A 236 10.40 15.45 -4.44
CA ILE A 236 9.66 16.72 -4.55
C ILE A 236 9.85 17.48 -3.25
N ASP A 237 10.33 18.72 -3.31
CA ASP A 237 10.37 19.63 -2.18
C ASP A 237 8.96 20.16 -1.87
N THR A 238 8.47 19.99 -0.63
CA THR A 238 7.09 20.31 -0.25
C THR A 238 6.83 21.79 -0.11
N LYS A 239 7.87 22.60 0.07
CA LYS A 239 7.76 24.06 0.21
C LYS A 239 7.66 24.73 -1.15
N THR A 240 8.51 24.33 -2.09
CA THR A 240 8.56 24.92 -3.44
C THR A 240 7.63 24.23 -4.41
N LEU A 241 7.19 22.99 -4.11
CA LEU A 241 6.41 22.11 -4.99
C LEU A 241 7.13 21.80 -6.31
N GLN A 242 8.47 21.72 -6.25
CA GLN A 242 9.32 21.42 -7.39
C GLN A 242 10.01 20.06 -7.22
N VAL A 243 10.24 19.41 -8.36
CA VAL A 243 11.11 18.22 -8.40
C VAL A 243 12.55 18.67 -8.15
N VAL A 244 13.17 18.14 -7.10
CA VAL A 244 14.54 18.46 -6.69
C VAL A 244 15.51 17.29 -6.86
N GLY A 245 15.02 16.11 -7.21
CA GLY A 245 15.85 14.93 -7.47
C GLY A 245 15.13 13.89 -8.32
N ARG A 246 15.90 13.17 -9.15
CA ARG A 246 15.45 12.01 -9.94
C ARG A 246 16.56 10.97 -9.99
N ALA A 247 16.18 9.69 -9.93
CA ALA A 247 17.09 8.58 -10.09
C ALA A 247 16.40 7.39 -10.76
N VAL A 248 16.99 6.87 -11.83
CA VAL A 248 16.60 5.60 -12.43
C VAL A 248 17.20 4.46 -11.61
N MET A 249 16.38 3.48 -11.27
CA MET A 249 16.81 2.30 -10.51
C MET A 249 17.04 1.13 -11.47
N ASP A 250 18.29 0.99 -11.95
CA ASP A 250 18.65 0.06 -13.01
C ASP A 250 18.32 -1.41 -12.72
N THR A 251 18.38 -1.82 -11.45
CA THR A 251 18.09 -3.19 -11.02
C THR A 251 16.61 -3.42 -10.67
N CYS A 252 15.80 -2.36 -10.59
CA CYS A 252 14.37 -2.45 -10.31
C CYS A 252 13.57 -2.73 -11.58
N ARG A 253 12.52 -3.53 -11.43
CA ARG A 253 11.46 -3.68 -12.43
C ARG A 253 10.11 -3.55 -11.73
N GLY A 254 9.30 -2.60 -12.19
CA GLY A 254 8.01 -2.32 -11.58
C GLY A 254 8.13 -1.68 -10.20
N ALA A 255 8.64 -0.44 -10.11
CA ALA A 255 8.77 0.29 -8.85
C ALA A 255 7.41 0.74 -8.32
N VAL A 256 6.73 -0.11 -7.52
CA VAL A 256 5.32 0.07 -7.11
C VAL A 256 5.14 0.85 -5.80
N ARG A 257 6.11 0.81 -4.88
CA ARG A 257 6.01 1.48 -3.58
C ARG A 257 7.33 2.13 -3.21
N VAL A 258 7.22 3.24 -2.48
CA VAL A 258 8.35 3.90 -1.83
C VAL A 258 7.91 4.39 -0.45
N VAL A 259 8.60 3.94 0.61
CA VAL A 259 8.28 4.30 1.99
C VAL A 259 9.55 4.76 2.69
N PRO A 260 9.63 6.01 3.19
CA PRO A 260 10.73 6.48 4.01
C PRO A 260 10.72 5.80 5.39
N THR A 261 11.89 5.61 6.01
CA THR A 261 11.99 5.24 7.43
C THR A 261 11.33 6.31 8.31
N PRO A 262 10.52 5.92 9.34
CA PRO A 262 9.64 6.86 10.04
C PRO A 262 10.35 7.73 11.08
N GLY A 263 11.55 7.36 11.54
CA GLY A 263 12.29 8.13 12.56
C GLY A 263 13.23 9.14 11.92
N ASP A 264 14.28 8.69 11.24
CA ASP A 264 15.31 9.56 10.67
C ASP A 264 15.04 9.96 9.20
N GLY A 265 14.12 9.28 8.52
CA GLY A 265 13.77 9.53 7.12
C GLY A 265 14.88 9.27 6.11
N ARG A 266 16.02 8.73 6.54
CA ARG A 266 17.23 8.66 5.71
C ARG A 266 17.24 7.52 4.70
N THR A 267 16.38 6.52 4.88
CA THR A 267 16.31 5.38 4.00
C THR A 267 14.92 5.27 3.38
N LEU A 268 14.87 5.14 2.05
CA LEU A 268 13.66 4.77 1.32
C LEU A 268 13.67 3.26 1.11
N VAL A 269 12.57 2.61 1.40
CA VAL A 269 12.31 1.20 1.09
C VAL A 269 11.46 1.17 -0.17
N VAL A 270 11.96 0.55 -1.25
CA VAL A 270 11.32 0.57 -2.57
C VAL A 270 11.06 -0.85 -3.05
N ASN A 271 9.80 -1.19 -3.34
CA ASN A 271 9.44 -2.48 -3.93
C ASN A 271 9.57 -2.46 -5.44
N CYS A 272 10.19 -3.52 -5.98
CA CYS A 272 10.34 -3.80 -7.40
C CYS A 272 9.53 -5.06 -7.73
N ALA A 273 8.24 -4.86 -8.07
CA ALA A 273 7.25 -5.92 -8.13
C ALA A 273 7.58 -7.01 -9.17
N ASP A 274 8.02 -6.61 -10.37
CA ASP A 274 8.16 -7.52 -11.49
C ASP A 274 9.37 -8.46 -11.41
N ASN A 275 10.33 -8.15 -10.53
CA ASN A 275 11.53 -8.97 -10.38
C ASN A 275 11.86 -9.41 -8.95
N GLY A 276 10.91 -9.29 -8.01
CA GLY A 276 11.05 -9.82 -6.66
C GLY A 276 12.20 -9.19 -5.86
N ARG A 277 12.34 -7.86 -5.93
CA ARG A 277 13.40 -7.12 -5.26
C ARG A 277 12.84 -6.03 -4.35
N VAL A 278 13.62 -5.71 -3.33
CA VAL A 278 13.45 -4.50 -2.53
C VAL A 278 14.76 -3.75 -2.52
N LEU A 279 14.71 -2.46 -2.86
CA LEU A 279 15.87 -1.59 -2.78
C LEU A 279 15.82 -0.75 -1.51
N LEU A 280 16.96 -0.61 -0.83
CA LEU A 280 17.16 0.40 0.19
C LEU A 280 17.99 1.53 -0.42
N VAL A 281 17.39 2.73 -0.45
CA VAL A 281 17.91 3.91 -1.15
C VAL A 281 18.12 5.03 -0.15
N GLU A 282 19.22 5.76 -0.27
CA GLU A 282 19.45 6.97 0.53
C GLU A 282 18.47 8.06 0.10
N ALA A 283 17.73 8.62 1.04
CA ALA A 283 16.67 9.59 0.74
C ALA A 283 17.17 10.89 0.12
N ASP A 284 18.32 11.41 0.60
CA ASP A 284 18.88 12.69 0.16
C ASP A 284 19.49 12.62 -1.25
N THR A 285 20.20 11.53 -1.54
CA THR A 285 20.97 11.36 -2.78
C THR A 285 20.28 10.52 -3.83
N LEU A 286 19.23 9.79 -3.45
CA LEU A 286 18.56 8.76 -4.23
C LEU A 286 19.50 7.63 -4.70
N LYS A 287 20.62 7.41 -4.01
CA LYS A 287 21.58 6.34 -4.30
C LYS A 287 21.16 5.04 -3.63
N MET A 288 21.13 3.97 -4.40
CA MET A 288 20.89 2.63 -3.90
C MET A 288 22.05 2.18 -2.98
N ARG A 289 21.69 1.67 -1.78
CA ARG A 289 22.64 1.07 -0.82
C ARG A 289 22.58 -0.44 -0.85
N TYR A 290 21.37 -1.01 -0.92
CA TYR A 290 21.15 -2.45 -0.93
C TYR A 290 20.12 -2.82 -1.98
N ASP A 291 20.34 -3.97 -2.61
CA ASP A 291 19.44 -4.62 -3.54
C ASP A 291 19.14 -6.05 -3.01
N ILE A 292 17.95 -6.25 -2.49
CA ILE A 292 17.57 -7.39 -1.65
C ILE A 292 16.58 -8.27 -2.42
N ALA A 293 16.89 -9.56 -2.54
CA ALA A 293 15.94 -10.52 -3.07
C ALA A 293 14.87 -10.83 -2.00
N VAL A 294 13.60 -10.77 -2.41
CA VAL A 294 12.41 -11.12 -1.61
C VAL A 294 11.57 -12.15 -2.35
N GLY A 295 10.34 -12.39 -1.92
CA GLY A 295 9.41 -13.24 -2.67
C GLY A 295 8.91 -12.60 -3.96
N ARG A 296 8.07 -13.35 -4.70
CA ARG A 296 7.53 -12.92 -5.99
C ARG A 296 6.42 -11.88 -5.82
N LEU A 297 6.43 -10.90 -6.69
CA LEU A 297 5.48 -9.78 -6.76
C LEU A 297 5.35 -9.05 -5.39
N PRO A 298 6.44 -8.42 -4.90
CA PRO A 298 6.39 -7.62 -3.68
C PRO A 298 5.58 -6.33 -3.93
N ILE A 299 4.40 -6.22 -3.29
CA ILE A 299 3.48 -5.09 -3.49
C ILE A 299 3.40 -4.21 -2.24
N GLY A 300 2.84 -4.71 -1.14
CA GLY A 300 2.65 -3.92 0.08
C GLY A 300 3.95 -3.72 0.86
N ILE A 301 4.12 -2.56 1.46
CA ILE A 301 5.20 -2.27 2.42
C ILE A 301 4.63 -1.61 3.66
N THR A 302 5.13 -2.00 4.83
CA THR A 302 5.00 -1.21 6.06
C THR A 302 6.34 -1.14 6.78
N VAL A 303 6.69 0.05 7.27
CA VAL A 303 7.97 0.33 7.94
C VAL A 303 7.65 0.92 9.32
N PRO A 304 7.51 0.09 10.37
CA PRO A 304 7.10 0.56 11.70
C PRO A 304 8.19 1.33 12.46
N ASP A 305 9.44 1.12 12.10
CA ASP A 305 10.62 1.75 12.71
C ASP A 305 11.79 1.86 11.72
N ASP A 306 12.92 2.45 12.13
CA ASP A 306 14.10 2.63 11.26
C ASP A 306 14.93 1.35 11.08
N ARG A 307 14.47 0.22 11.61
CA ARG A 307 15.20 -1.04 11.56
C ARG A 307 14.52 -2.10 10.72
N PHE A 308 13.20 -2.20 10.79
CA PHE A 308 12.49 -3.27 10.12
C PHE A 308 11.50 -2.76 9.08
N ALA A 309 11.49 -3.43 7.93
CA ALA A 309 10.44 -3.30 6.92
C ALA A 309 9.78 -4.66 6.68
N TYR A 310 8.48 -4.64 6.48
CA TYR A 310 7.66 -5.81 6.15
C TYR A 310 7.12 -5.63 4.74
N VAL A 311 7.30 -6.66 3.91
CA VAL A 311 6.97 -6.60 2.48
C VAL A 311 6.10 -7.78 2.11
N ALA A 312 4.89 -7.52 1.62
CA ALA A 312 3.96 -8.53 1.15
C ALA A 312 4.36 -9.04 -0.23
N ASN A 313 4.62 -10.33 -0.32
CA ASN A 313 4.94 -11.05 -1.55
C ASN A 313 3.67 -11.73 -2.06
N MET A 314 2.93 -11.07 -2.95
CA MET A 314 1.59 -11.46 -3.33
C MET A 314 1.49 -12.86 -3.92
N VAL A 315 2.45 -13.27 -4.76
CA VAL A 315 2.43 -14.58 -5.44
C VAL A 315 2.92 -15.72 -4.56
N ASP A 316 3.68 -15.42 -3.50
CA ASP A 316 4.24 -16.42 -2.59
C ASP A 316 3.45 -16.54 -1.28
N ASP A 317 2.39 -15.74 -1.09
CA ASP A 317 1.53 -15.75 0.10
C ASP A 317 2.30 -15.53 1.40
N THR A 318 3.33 -14.67 1.35
CA THR A 318 4.26 -14.43 2.44
C THR A 318 4.54 -12.95 2.68
N ILE A 319 5.09 -12.65 3.86
CA ILE A 319 5.72 -11.37 4.18
C ILE A 319 7.22 -11.60 4.40
N SER A 320 8.05 -10.88 3.66
CA SER A 320 9.48 -10.78 3.94
C SER A 320 9.73 -9.74 5.03
N VAL A 321 10.46 -10.11 6.08
CA VAL A 321 10.93 -9.21 7.13
C VAL A 321 12.36 -8.81 6.80
N ILE A 322 12.60 -7.53 6.57
CA ILE A 322 13.89 -6.98 6.18
C ILE A 322 14.49 -6.22 7.36
N ASP A 323 15.71 -6.56 7.76
CA ASP A 323 16.54 -5.69 8.63
C ASP A 323 17.21 -4.62 7.73
N ILE A 324 16.71 -3.40 7.83
CA ILE A 324 17.14 -2.25 7.00
C ILE A 324 18.63 -1.95 7.21
N ARG A 325 19.15 -2.11 8.44
CA ARG A 325 20.55 -1.83 8.76
C ARG A 325 21.50 -2.85 8.15
N ARG A 326 21.04 -4.12 8.06
CA ARG A 326 21.80 -5.22 7.47
C ARG A 326 21.63 -5.31 5.95
N GLY A 327 20.57 -4.73 5.41
CA GLY A 327 20.20 -4.86 4.01
C GLY A 327 19.88 -6.30 3.61
N ALA A 328 19.14 -7.02 4.46
CA ALA A 328 18.86 -8.45 4.25
C ALA A 328 17.49 -8.87 4.79
N VAL A 329 16.88 -9.87 4.13
CA VAL A 329 15.73 -10.60 4.69
C VAL A 329 16.23 -11.44 5.87
N VAL A 330 15.60 -11.24 7.03
CA VAL A 330 15.93 -11.96 8.27
C VAL A 330 14.92 -13.03 8.61
N ARG A 331 13.71 -12.94 8.04
CA ARG A 331 12.63 -13.90 8.27
C ARG A 331 11.54 -13.78 7.21
N THR A 332 10.75 -14.83 7.05
CA THR A 332 9.53 -14.83 6.24
C THR A 332 8.35 -15.30 7.09
N ILE A 333 7.22 -14.62 6.97
CA ILE A 333 5.97 -14.89 7.71
C ILE A 333 4.90 -15.31 6.69
N PRO A 334 4.11 -16.38 6.94
CA PRO A 334 2.93 -16.68 6.15
C PRO A 334 1.90 -15.54 6.24
N ALA A 335 1.44 -15.02 5.10
CA ALA A 335 0.51 -13.88 5.04
C ALA A 335 -0.95 -14.28 4.77
N GLY A 336 -1.16 -15.39 4.14
CA GLY A 336 -2.44 -15.78 3.52
C GLY A 336 -2.47 -15.46 2.03
N ASP A 337 -3.55 -15.84 1.37
CA ASP A 337 -3.65 -15.80 -0.09
C ASP A 337 -3.67 -14.37 -0.64
N ASP A 338 -2.90 -14.11 -1.69
CA ASP A 338 -2.83 -12.85 -2.45
C ASP A 338 -2.67 -11.59 -1.54
N PRO A 339 -1.68 -11.51 -0.63
CA PRO A 339 -1.47 -10.33 0.21
C PRO A 339 -1.08 -9.11 -0.63
N ASP A 340 -1.78 -7.99 -0.42
CA ASP A 340 -1.57 -6.74 -1.15
C ASP A 340 -1.20 -5.59 -0.21
N GLY A 341 -2.09 -4.63 0.05
CA GLY A 341 -1.82 -3.56 1.00
C GLY A 341 -1.63 -4.10 2.42
N ILE A 342 -0.60 -3.61 3.10
CA ILE A 342 -0.29 -4.00 4.48
C ILE A 342 0.00 -2.79 5.35
N VAL A 343 -0.40 -2.88 6.62
CA VAL A 343 -0.07 -1.87 7.63
C VAL A 343 0.30 -2.52 8.95
N PHE A 344 1.29 -1.96 9.63
CA PHE A 344 1.67 -2.37 10.98
C PHE A 344 0.74 -1.73 12.01
N VAL A 345 0.18 -2.55 12.90
CA VAL A 345 -0.66 -2.13 14.02
C VAL A 345 0.14 -2.32 15.30
N ARG A 346 0.42 -1.24 16.01
CA ARG A 346 1.08 -1.30 17.32
C ARG A 346 0.08 -1.77 18.39
N GLU A 347 0.54 -2.64 19.29
CA GLU A 347 -0.21 -3.03 20.48
C GLU A 347 -0.17 -1.95 21.55
#